data_8245d812028ac99c4b9a00a7f4332ff6
#
_entry.id   8245d812028ac99c4b9a00a7f4332ff6
#
_cell.length_a   1.000
_cell.length_b   1.000
_cell.length_c   1.000
_cell.angle_alpha   90.00
_cell.angle_beta   90.00
_cell.angle_gamma   90.00
#
_symmetry.space_group_name_H-M   'P 1'
#
loop_
_entity.id
_entity.type
_entity.pdbx_description
1 polymer ?
#
loop_
_entity_poly.entity_id
_entity_poly.type
_entity_poly.pdbx_seq_one_letter_code
_entity_poly.pdbx_strand_id
1 'polypeptide(L)'
;NSVFILNKIGFDKLNESEKYYPFKLDFYSISCNKICDLDLTPFNSANDKYTTLKRSTLTKFLKEKLLSDSIIFNKKINEVKQKNGKIDIHFVDGSSDKVDYLMVSDGVFSNSKSIIEKKFFKQNYYGAIAIRTQINNLDILNLNINNISIIMGSNAHLVLYPINQKKELNLVCIVRKKLEENN
;
A
#
# COMPACT_ATOMS: atom_id res chain seq x y z
N ASN A 1 14.16 1.30 -6.17
CA ASN A 1 13.50 0.02 -5.97
C ASN A 1 13.26 -0.22 -4.47
N SER A 2 12.00 -0.41 -4.06
CA SER A 2 11.64 -0.61 -2.64
C SER A 2 12.25 -1.88 -2.06
N VAL A 3 12.38 -2.95 -2.86
CA VAL A 3 12.96 -4.23 -2.44
C VAL A 3 14.43 -4.05 -2.05
N PHE A 4 15.20 -3.26 -2.80
CA PHE A 4 16.59 -2.94 -2.46
C PHE A 4 16.72 -2.32 -1.05
N ILE A 5 15.82 -1.39 -0.71
CA ILE A 5 15.81 -0.76 0.61
C ILE A 5 15.39 -1.76 1.69
N LEU A 6 14.36 -2.57 1.43
CA LEU A 6 13.87 -3.57 2.38
C LEU A 6 14.89 -4.68 2.64
N ASN A 7 15.68 -5.06 1.63
CA ASN A 7 16.76 -6.05 1.79
C ASN A 7 17.83 -5.60 2.77
N LYS A 8 18.08 -4.29 2.90
CA LYS A 8 19.02 -3.76 3.92
C LYS A 8 18.59 -4.07 5.36
N ILE A 9 17.30 -4.34 5.57
CA ILE A 9 16.74 -4.72 6.87
C ILE A 9 16.33 -6.21 6.93
N GLY A 10 16.79 -7.02 5.94
CA GLY A 10 16.62 -8.47 5.94
C GLY A 10 15.32 -8.97 5.29
N PHE A 11 14.73 -8.23 4.36
CA PHE A 11 13.54 -8.67 3.62
C PHE A 11 13.83 -9.87 2.71
N ASP A 12 15.07 -10.01 2.24
CA ASP A 12 15.56 -11.19 1.52
C ASP A 12 15.37 -12.49 2.31
N LYS A 13 15.46 -12.42 3.65
CA LYS A 13 15.28 -13.54 4.58
C LYS A 13 13.82 -13.88 4.90
N LEU A 14 12.87 -13.06 4.43
CA LEU A 14 11.45 -13.37 4.58
C LEU A 14 11.13 -14.67 3.84
N ASN A 15 10.28 -15.52 4.45
CA ASN A 15 9.91 -16.81 3.90
C ASN A 15 9.44 -16.68 2.44
N GLU A 16 10.03 -17.47 1.55
CA GLU A 16 9.70 -17.48 0.12
C GLU A 16 8.23 -17.82 -0.15
N SER A 17 7.60 -18.64 0.70
CA SER A 17 6.18 -18.94 0.56
C SER A 17 5.24 -17.74 0.69
N GLU A 18 5.69 -16.67 1.36
CA GLU A 18 4.95 -15.42 1.59
C GLU A 18 5.17 -14.37 0.47
N LYS A 19 6.08 -14.64 -0.45
CA LYS A 19 6.44 -13.77 -1.58
C LYS A 19 6.05 -14.40 -2.90
N TYR A 20 5.82 -13.57 -3.90
CA TYR A 20 5.67 -14.02 -5.28
C TYR A 20 6.43 -13.10 -6.24
N TYR A 21 6.94 -13.67 -7.31
CA TYR A 21 7.76 -12.98 -8.33
C TYR A 21 7.10 -13.13 -9.69
N PRO A 22 6.20 -12.22 -10.08
CA PRO A 22 5.57 -12.28 -11.39
C PRO A 22 6.59 -12.05 -12.51
N PHE A 23 6.46 -12.84 -13.58
CA PHE A 23 7.37 -12.76 -14.74
C PHE A 23 6.91 -11.73 -15.76
N LYS A 24 5.61 -11.50 -15.84
CA LYS A 24 5.01 -10.61 -16.84
C LYS A 24 3.91 -9.73 -16.25
N LEU A 25 3.71 -8.64 -16.95
CA LEU A 25 2.55 -7.78 -16.82
C LEU A 25 1.73 -7.93 -18.10
N ASP A 26 0.58 -8.57 -18.03
CA ASP A 26 -0.31 -8.81 -19.15
C ASP A 26 -1.40 -7.74 -19.21
N PHE A 27 -1.63 -7.17 -20.39
CA PHE A 27 -2.68 -6.19 -20.62
C PHE A 27 -3.81 -6.81 -21.46
N TYR A 28 -5.03 -6.61 -20.99
CA TYR A 28 -6.26 -7.12 -21.61
C TYR A 28 -7.26 -5.99 -21.86
N SER A 29 -8.08 -6.15 -22.90
CA SER A 29 -9.28 -5.35 -23.08
C SER A 29 -10.34 -5.72 -22.03
N ILE A 30 -11.39 -4.91 -21.92
CA ILE A 30 -12.54 -5.21 -21.03
C ILE A 30 -13.24 -6.53 -21.41
N SER A 31 -13.12 -6.97 -22.65
CA SER A 31 -13.60 -8.27 -23.15
C SER A 31 -12.62 -9.42 -22.90
N CYS A 32 -11.61 -9.22 -22.06
CA CYS A 32 -10.57 -10.18 -21.72
C CYS A 32 -9.71 -10.67 -22.92
N ASN A 33 -9.67 -9.94 -24.03
CA ASN A 33 -8.74 -10.20 -25.12
C ASN A 33 -7.37 -9.62 -24.78
N LYS A 34 -6.32 -10.42 -24.88
CA LYS A 34 -4.95 -9.95 -24.63
C LYS A 34 -4.54 -8.92 -25.68
N ILE A 35 -4.03 -7.79 -25.23
CA ILE A 35 -3.55 -6.69 -26.07
C ILE A 35 -2.03 -6.80 -26.25
N CYS A 36 -1.30 -6.87 -25.14
CA CYS A 36 0.16 -6.96 -25.11
C CYS A 36 0.63 -7.49 -23.76
N ASP A 37 1.92 -7.70 -23.64
CA ASP A 37 2.56 -7.95 -22.33
C ASP A 37 3.88 -7.19 -22.22
N LEU A 38 4.33 -7.04 -20.97
CA LEU A 38 5.63 -6.52 -20.60
C LEU A 38 6.37 -7.62 -19.83
N ASP A 39 7.55 -8.01 -20.30
CA ASP A 39 8.44 -8.92 -19.59
C ASP A 39 9.07 -8.17 -18.41
N LEU A 40 8.92 -8.71 -17.20
CA LEU A 40 9.50 -8.16 -15.98
C LEU A 40 10.88 -8.75 -15.67
N THR A 41 11.32 -9.77 -16.40
CA THR A 41 12.61 -10.44 -16.19
C THR A 41 13.80 -9.49 -16.26
N PRO A 42 13.86 -8.52 -17.21
CA PRO A 42 14.97 -7.56 -17.26
C PRO A 42 15.05 -6.63 -16.05
N PHE A 43 13.95 -6.46 -15.32
CA PHE A 43 13.86 -5.63 -14.12
C PHE A 43 14.13 -6.42 -12.82
N ASN A 44 14.29 -7.75 -12.94
CA ASN A 44 14.54 -8.66 -11.83
C ASN A 44 16.03 -8.97 -11.73
N SER A 45 16.81 -8.06 -11.13
CA SER A 45 18.19 -8.38 -10.75
C SER A 45 18.20 -9.47 -9.67
N ALA A 46 19.33 -10.14 -9.48
CA ALA A 46 19.45 -11.25 -8.53
C ALA A 46 18.98 -10.89 -7.10
N ASN A 47 19.16 -9.63 -6.70
CA ASN A 47 18.88 -9.16 -5.34
C ASN A 47 17.61 -8.29 -5.23
N ASP A 48 17.04 -7.84 -6.35
CA ASP A 48 15.97 -6.83 -6.37
C ASP A 48 14.77 -7.25 -7.22
N LYS A 49 14.35 -8.50 -7.08
CA LYS A 49 13.23 -9.05 -7.83
C LYS A 49 11.95 -8.26 -7.61
N TYR A 50 11.21 -8.01 -8.69
CA TYR A 50 9.85 -7.48 -8.58
C TYR A 50 9.01 -8.42 -7.72
N THR A 51 8.62 -7.96 -6.54
CA THR A 51 8.01 -8.82 -5.53
C THR A 51 6.62 -8.34 -5.20
N THR A 52 5.65 -9.25 -5.24
CA THR A 52 4.31 -9.04 -4.70
C THR A 52 4.13 -9.88 -3.44
N LEU A 53 3.38 -9.36 -2.48
CA LEU A 53 3.09 -10.02 -1.20
C LEU A 53 1.86 -9.42 -0.52
N LYS A 54 1.35 -10.08 0.51
CA LYS A 54 0.29 -9.50 1.35
C LYS A 54 0.79 -8.28 2.10
N ARG A 55 -0.03 -7.24 2.17
CA ARG A 55 0.27 -6.06 2.99
C ARG A 55 0.46 -6.43 4.47
N SER A 56 -0.33 -7.36 4.99
CA SER A 56 -0.19 -7.85 6.36
C SER A 56 1.17 -8.50 6.62
N THR A 57 1.68 -9.29 5.69
CA THR A 57 3.02 -9.89 5.76
C THR A 57 4.10 -8.82 5.81
N LEU A 58 4.03 -7.81 4.93
CA LEU A 58 4.99 -6.69 4.97
C LEU A 58 4.91 -5.91 6.28
N THR A 59 3.69 -5.62 6.76
CA THR A 59 3.51 -4.89 8.03
C THR A 59 4.05 -5.68 9.21
N LYS A 60 3.81 -7.00 9.25
CA LYS A 60 4.37 -7.90 10.28
C LYS A 60 5.89 -7.89 10.24
N PHE A 61 6.48 -8.07 9.06
CA PHE A 61 7.93 -8.02 8.86
C PHE A 61 8.53 -6.71 9.38
N LEU A 62 7.95 -5.56 9.01
CA LEU A 62 8.43 -4.25 9.47
C LEU A 62 8.30 -4.08 10.98
N LYS A 63 7.19 -4.56 11.56
CA LYS A 63 6.97 -4.51 13.00
C LYS A 63 8.02 -5.31 13.78
N GLU A 64 8.39 -6.49 13.27
CA GLU A 64 9.41 -7.36 13.88
C GLU A 64 10.84 -6.76 13.86
N LYS A 65 11.07 -5.69 13.08
CA LYS A 65 12.33 -4.95 13.05
C LYS A 65 12.41 -3.83 14.10
N LEU A 66 11.31 -3.51 14.74
CA LEU A 66 11.25 -2.50 15.78
C LEU A 66 11.48 -3.13 17.16
N LEU A 67 12.01 -2.34 18.08
CA LEU A 67 12.07 -2.74 19.48
C LEU A 67 10.65 -2.90 20.03
N SER A 68 10.45 -3.85 20.94
CA SER A 68 9.12 -4.19 21.49
C SER A 68 8.33 -2.98 21.99
N ASP A 69 9.02 -2.01 22.60
CA ASP A 69 8.42 -0.87 23.24
C ASP A 69 8.38 0.40 22.37
N SER A 70 8.77 0.27 21.08
CA SER A 70 8.81 1.40 20.13
C SER A 70 7.46 1.78 19.57
N ILE A 71 6.42 0.96 19.74
CA ILE A 71 5.09 1.21 19.20
C ILE A 71 4.10 1.43 20.33
N ILE A 72 3.54 2.62 20.38
CA ILE A 72 2.49 2.97 21.34
C ILE A 72 1.20 3.16 20.53
N PHE A 73 0.21 2.33 20.81
CA PHE A 73 -1.10 2.40 20.17
C PHE A 73 -2.04 3.38 20.90
N ASN A 74 -3.15 3.73 20.23
CA ASN A 74 -4.20 4.59 20.77
C ASN A 74 -3.74 6.02 21.11
N LYS A 75 -2.65 6.48 20.51
CA LYS A 75 -2.15 7.85 20.67
C LYS A 75 -2.64 8.72 19.51
N LYS A 76 -3.65 9.52 19.76
CA LYS A 76 -4.16 10.51 18.81
C LYS A 76 -3.65 11.89 19.19
N ILE A 77 -2.96 12.55 18.27
CA ILE A 77 -2.42 13.91 18.49
C ILE A 77 -3.60 14.89 18.60
N ASN A 78 -3.55 15.72 19.65
CA ASN A 78 -4.47 16.80 19.91
C ASN A 78 -3.83 18.17 19.63
N GLU A 79 -2.58 18.34 20.00
CA GLU A 79 -1.83 19.58 19.83
C GLU A 79 -0.33 19.32 19.63
N VAL A 80 0.31 20.15 18.82
CA VAL A 80 1.77 20.15 18.62
C VAL A 80 2.28 21.57 18.80
N LYS A 81 3.29 21.74 19.66
CA LYS A 81 3.95 23.01 19.91
C LYS A 81 5.46 22.86 19.72
N GLN A 82 6.07 23.82 19.03
CA GLN A 82 7.52 23.91 18.95
C GLN A 82 8.02 24.94 19.99
N LYS A 83 8.91 24.54 20.88
CA LYS A 83 9.49 25.42 21.90
C LYS A 83 10.94 25.00 22.18
N ASN A 84 11.84 25.99 22.16
CA ASN A 84 13.27 25.80 22.48
C ASN A 84 13.94 24.66 21.69
N GLY A 85 13.67 24.56 20.38
CA GLY A 85 14.23 23.54 19.51
C GLY A 85 13.67 22.11 19.71
N LYS A 86 12.69 21.95 20.60
CA LYS A 86 11.98 20.68 20.85
C LYS A 86 10.53 20.79 20.39
N ILE A 87 9.90 19.64 20.21
CA ILE A 87 8.48 19.51 19.82
C ILE A 87 7.75 18.86 21.00
N ASP A 88 6.82 19.61 21.59
CA ASP A 88 5.90 19.12 22.61
C ASP A 88 4.63 18.61 21.90
N ILE A 89 4.29 17.34 22.14
CA ILE A 89 3.13 16.67 21.54
C ILE A 89 2.14 16.38 22.68
N HIS A 90 0.91 16.84 22.55
CA HIS A 90 -0.18 16.54 23.48
C HIS A 90 -1.15 15.59 22.81
N PHE A 91 -1.56 14.53 23.49
CA PHE A 91 -2.49 13.53 22.99
C PHE A 91 -3.88 13.75 23.58
N VAL A 92 -4.89 13.21 22.88
CA VAL A 92 -6.31 13.28 23.28
C VAL A 92 -6.56 12.60 24.65
N ASP A 93 -5.76 11.61 25.01
CA ASP A 93 -5.83 10.91 26.31
C ASP A 93 -5.24 11.70 27.48
N GLY A 94 -4.83 12.95 27.24
CA GLY A 94 -4.23 13.84 28.24
C GLY A 94 -2.73 13.62 28.47
N SER A 95 -2.12 12.60 27.89
CA SER A 95 -0.68 12.39 27.97
C SER A 95 0.08 13.35 27.02
N SER A 96 1.37 13.51 27.26
CA SER A 96 2.24 14.32 26.41
C SER A 96 3.60 13.67 26.23
N ASP A 97 4.28 14.04 25.14
CA ASP A 97 5.64 13.61 24.84
C ASP A 97 6.45 14.80 24.33
N LYS A 98 7.79 14.72 24.45
CA LYS A 98 8.71 15.74 23.98
C LYS A 98 9.80 15.10 23.13
N VAL A 99 9.90 15.53 21.87
CA VAL A 99 10.80 14.93 20.88
C VAL A 99 11.64 15.99 20.16
N ASP A 100 12.72 15.57 19.54
CA ASP A 100 13.53 16.40 18.67
C ASP A 100 12.93 16.52 17.27
N TYR A 101 12.31 15.45 16.77
CA TYR A 101 11.71 15.37 15.43
C TYR A 101 10.37 14.66 15.51
N LEU A 102 9.41 15.13 14.72
CA LEU A 102 8.11 14.49 14.52
C LEU A 102 7.92 14.20 13.02
N MET A 103 7.87 12.91 12.66
CA MET A 103 7.56 12.46 11.30
C MET A 103 6.10 12.01 11.24
N VAL A 104 5.29 12.70 10.44
CA VAL A 104 3.86 12.44 10.31
C VAL A 104 3.59 11.62 9.06
N SER A 105 3.03 10.41 9.24
CA SER A 105 2.73 9.45 8.17
C SER A 105 1.31 8.86 8.31
N ASP A 106 0.34 9.64 8.79
CA ASP A 106 -1.03 9.23 9.09
C ASP A 106 -1.99 9.27 7.88
N GLY A 107 -1.43 9.45 6.68
CA GLY A 107 -2.11 9.23 5.40
C GLY A 107 -2.96 10.41 4.92
N VAL A 108 -3.78 10.14 3.88
CA VAL A 108 -4.57 11.17 3.17
C VAL A 108 -5.63 11.83 4.06
N PHE A 109 -6.12 11.13 5.07
CA PHE A 109 -7.09 11.65 6.05
C PHE A 109 -6.41 12.20 7.32
N SER A 110 -5.15 12.62 7.19
CA SER A 110 -4.33 13.13 8.28
C SER A 110 -5.01 14.30 9.01
N ASN A 111 -5.26 14.12 10.31
CA ASN A 111 -5.63 15.21 11.20
C ASN A 111 -4.38 15.97 11.71
N SER A 112 -3.27 15.26 11.85
CA SER A 112 -2.01 15.83 12.37
C SER A 112 -1.48 16.95 11.49
N LYS A 113 -1.65 16.86 10.17
CA LYS A 113 -1.30 17.94 9.25
C LYS A 113 -2.05 19.23 9.56
N SER A 114 -3.37 19.14 9.78
CA SER A 114 -4.20 20.31 10.11
C SER A 114 -3.84 20.92 11.45
N ILE A 115 -3.46 20.08 12.44
CA ILE A 115 -3.02 20.52 13.77
C ILE A 115 -1.69 21.26 13.68
N ILE A 116 -0.72 20.72 12.94
CA ILE A 116 0.63 21.28 12.83
C ILE A 116 0.60 22.59 12.06
N GLU A 117 -0.09 22.63 10.92
CA GLU A 117 -0.14 23.80 10.06
C GLU A 117 -1.22 24.81 10.49
N LYS A 118 -2.03 24.48 11.51
CA LYS A 118 -3.16 25.31 12.01
C LYS A 118 -4.10 25.74 10.88
N LYS A 119 -4.29 24.86 9.91
CA LYS A 119 -5.09 25.11 8.73
C LYS A 119 -5.93 23.88 8.40
N PHE A 120 -7.21 24.09 8.07
CA PHE A 120 -8.06 23.03 7.57
C PHE A 120 -7.67 22.62 6.16
N PHE A 121 -7.46 21.33 5.94
CA PHE A 121 -7.22 20.75 4.63
C PHE A 121 -8.43 19.93 4.20
N LYS A 122 -9.14 20.40 3.20
CA LYS A 122 -10.20 19.64 2.54
C LYS A 122 -9.58 18.60 1.62
N GLN A 123 -9.96 17.33 1.79
CA GLN A 123 -9.58 16.29 0.83
C GLN A 123 -10.41 16.48 -0.45
N ASN A 124 -9.73 16.43 -1.59
CA ASN A 124 -10.39 16.47 -2.87
C ASN A 124 -10.65 15.03 -3.37
N TYR A 125 -11.89 14.74 -3.68
CA TYR A 125 -12.24 13.50 -4.33
C TYR A 125 -11.78 13.52 -5.79
N TYR A 126 -10.98 12.54 -6.17
CA TYR A 126 -10.38 12.47 -7.52
C TYR A 126 -11.35 11.95 -8.60
N GLY A 127 -12.57 11.61 -8.26
CA GLY A 127 -13.56 11.06 -9.21
C GLY A 127 -13.38 9.56 -9.49
N ALA A 128 -12.66 8.83 -8.62
CA ALA A 128 -12.47 7.40 -8.74
C ALA A 128 -12.54 6.69 -7.38
N ILE A 129 -13.06 5.48 -7.38
CA ILE A 129 -13.15 4.59 -6.22
C ILE A 129 -12.27 3.38 -6.49
N ALA A 130 -11.44 2.98 -5.51
CA ALA A 130 -10.67 1.76 -5.54
C ALA A 130 -11.29 0.70 -4.63
N ILE A 131 -11.77 -0.40 -5.21
CA ILE A 131 -12.29 -1.57 -4.50
C ILE A 131 -11.18 -2.61 -4.48
N ARG A 132 -10.89 -3.18 -3.31
CA ARG A 132 -9.82 -4.18 -3.14
C ARG A 132 -10.36 -5.41 -2.45
N THR A 133 -9.98 -6.59 -2.94
CA THR A 133 -10.31 -7.88 -2.33
C THR A 133 -9.22 -8.90 -2.59
N GLN A 134 -9.24 -9.99 -1.85
CA GLN A 134 -8.43 -11.18 -2.10
C GLN A 134 -9.31 -12.29 -2.63
N ILE A 135 -8.82 -13.05 -3.59
CA ILE A 135 -9.53 -14.14 -4.25
C ILE A 135 -8.65 -15.39 -4.15
N ASN A 136 -9.23 -16.49 -3.69
CA ASN A 136 -8.51 -17.74 -3.47
C ASN A 136 -8.70 -18.76 -4.61
N ASN A 137 -9.65 -18.52 -5.52
CA ASN A 137 -9.94 -19.42 -6.64
C ASN A 137 -10.36 -18.62 -7.87
N LEU A 138 -9.69 -18.84 -9.00
CA LEU A 138 -9.93 -18.13 -10.25
C LEU A 138 -10.02 -19.06 -11.47
N ASP A 139 -10.70 -20.17 -11.34
CA ASP A 139 -11.03 -21.02 -12.52
C ASP A 139 -12.01 -20.33 -13.50
N ILE A 140 -12.41 -19.09 -13.18
CA ILE A 140 -13.47 -18.35 -13.87
C ILE A 140 -12.94 -17.48 -15.03
N LEU A 141 -11.65 -17.12 -15.03
CA LEU A 141 -11.08 -16.25 -16.04
C LEU A 141 -9.92 -16.95 -16.77
N ASN A 142 -9.94 -16.98 -18.09
CA ASN A 142 -8.82 -17.46 -18.93
C ASN A 142 -7.58 -16.53 -18.81
N LEU A 143 -7.19 -16.17 -17.58
CA LEU A 143 -6.06 -15.33 -17.28
C LEU A 143 -4.90 -16.15 -16.74
N ASN A 144 -3.68 -15.75 -17.07
CA ASN A 144 -2.51 -16.38 -16.46
C ASN A 144 -2.31 -15.86 -15.03
N ILE A 145 -2.72 -16.67 -14.06
CA ILE A 145 -2.62 -16.33 -12.62
C ILE A 145 -1.19 -16.22 -12.09
N ASN A 146 -0.18 -16.56 -12.88
CA ASN A 146 1.23 -16.39 -12.51
C ASN A 146 1.76 -14.99 -12.86
N ASN A 147 1.01 -14.23 -13.64
CA ASN A 147 1.36 -12.88 -14.08
C ASN A 147 0.53 -11.82 -13.35
N ILE A 148 0.93 -10.59 -13.49
CA ILE A 148 0.07 -9.45 -13.17
C ILE A 148 -0.82 -9.23 -14.39
N SER A 149 -2.13 -9.22 -14.21
CA SER A 149 -3.10 -8.95 -15.27
C SER A 149 -3.76 -7.59 -15.05
N ILE A 150 -3.75 -6.75 -16.08
CA ILE A 150 -4.45 -5.46 -16.10
C ILE A 150 -5.54 -5.54 -17.18
N ILE A 151 -6.80 -5.50 -16.78
CA ILE A 151 -7.95 -5.45 -17.67
C ILE A 151 -8.41 -4.01 -17.76
N MET A 152 -8.37 -3.44 -18.96
CA MET A 152 -8.62 -2.02 -19.20
C MET A 152 -9.97 -1.77 -19.87
N GLY A 153 -10.76 -0.90 -19.25
CA GLY A 153 -11.97 -0.32 -19.83
C GLY A 153 -11.95 1.20 -19.75
N SER A 154 -12.89 1.86 -20.41
CA SER A 154 -12.97 3.33 -20.46
C SER A 154 -13.21 3.98 -19.09
N ASN A 155 -14.06 3.35 -18.26
CA ASN A 155 -14.46 3.88 -16.96
C ASN A 155 -14.00 3.04 -15.77
N ALA A 156 -13.40 1.88 -16.02
CA ALA A 156 -12.90 0.99 -15.00
C ALA A 156 -11.67 0.23 -15.49
N HIS A 157 -10.79 -0.12 -14.57
CA HIS A 157 -9.76 -1.10 -14.82
C HIS A 157 -9.58 -2.00 -13.61
N LEU A 158 -9.27 -3.27 -13.89
CA LEU A 158 -9.00 -4.25 -12.86
C LEU A 158 -7.52 -4.65 -12.94
N VAL A 159 -6.92 -4.82 -11.77
CA VAL A 159 -5.56 -5.35 -11.63
C VAL A 159 -5.63 -6.59 -10.76
N LEU A 160 -5.18 -7.72 -11.29
CA LEU A 160 -5.06 -8.99 -10.56
C LEU A 160 -3.60 -9.41 -10.50
N TYR A 161 -3.16 -9.87 -9.37
CA TYR A 161 -1.79 -10.38 -9.22
C TYR A 161 -1.67 -11.35 -8.05
N PRO A 162 -0.82 -12.39 -8.18
CA PRO A 162 -0.53 -13.31 -7.09
C PRO A 162 0.24 -12.61 -5.97
N ILE A 163 -0.02 -12.99 -4.72
CA ILE A 163 0.57 -12.36 -3.53
C ILE A 163 1.35 -13.34 -2.64
N ASN A 164 1.42 -14.62 -3.04
CA ASN A 164 2.23 -15.66 -2.40
C ASN A 164 2.36 -16.89 -3.29
N GLN A 165 3.14 -17.88 -2.87
CA GLN A 165 3.34 -19.14 -3.62
C GLN A 165 2.09 -20.01 -3.65
N LYS A 166 1.12 -19.80 -2.76
CA LYS A 166 -0.18 -20.51 -2.78
C LYS A 166 -1.13 -19.97 -3.86
N LYS A 167 -0.67 -18.97 -4.63
CA LYS A 167 -1.43 -18.30 -5.69
C LYS A 167 -2.73 -17.65 -5.21
N GLU A 168 -2.75 -17.19 -3.96
CA GLU A 168 -3.77 -16.27 -3.54
C GLU A 168 -3.61 -14.97 -4.35
N LEU A 169 -4.69 -14.43 -4.84
CA LEU A 169 -4.68 -13.27 -5.72
C LEU A 169 -5.22 -12.04 -5.01
N ASN A 170 -4.59 -10.93 -5.28
CA ASN A 170 -5.15 -9.62 -4.94
C ASN A 170 -5.84 -9.04 -6.17
N LEU A 171 -7.07 -8.57 -5.99
CA LEU A 171 -7.83 -7.86 -7.00
C LEU A 171 -8.00 -6.40 -6.57
N VAL A 172 -7.70 -5.50 -7.48
CA VAL A 172 -7.97 -4.06 -7.34
C VAL A 172 -8.83 -3.63 -8.52
N CYS A 173 -10.03 -3.16 -8.26
CA CYS A 173 -10.89 -2.55 -9.26
C CYS A 173 -10.91 -1.04 -9.03
N ILE A 174 -10.53 -0.25 -10.01
CA ILE A 174 -10.62 1.20 -9.97
C ILE A 174 -11.73 1.62 -10.93
N VAL A 175 -12.75 2.30 -10.40
CA VAL A 175 -13.93 2.73 -11.14
C VAL A 175 -14.02 4.24 -11.08
N ARG A 176 -14.17 4.90 -12.22
CA ARG A 176 -14.52 6.32 -12.29
C ARG A 176 -15.97 6.49 -11.85
N LYS A 177 -16.19 7.26 -10.82
CA LYS A 177 -17.53 7.55 -10.30
C LYS A 177 -17.56 8.99 -9.80
N LYS A 178 -18.52 9.77 -10.29
CA LYS A 178 -18.87 11.04 -9.66
C LYS A 178 -19.59 10.73 -8.35
N LEU A 179 -19.24 11.41 -7.26
CA LEU A 179 -20.07 11.40 -6.07
C LEU A 179 -21.28 12.25 -6.39
N GLU A 180 -22.48 11.72 -6.15
CA GLU A 180 -23.70 12.54 -6.15
C GLU A 180 -23.57 13.52 -4.97
N GLU A 181 -23.72 14.80 -5.25
CA GLU A 181 -23.86 15.79 -4.19
C GLU A 181 -25.19 15.45 -3.50
N ASN A 182 -25.11 14.88 -2.32
CA ASN A 182 -26.30 14.79 -1.46
C ASN A 182 -26.65 16.22 -1.09
N ASN A 183 -27.75 16.75 -1.68
CA ASN A 183 -28.40 17.99 -1.31
C ASN A 183 -28.84 17.97 0.16
#